data_4aa403918b4be17ca26e6bb6109a396e
#
_entry.id   4aa403918b4be17ca26e6bb6109a396e
#
_cell.length_a   1.000
_cell.length_b   1.000
_cell.length_c   1.000
_cell.angle_alpha   90.00
_cell.angle_beta   90.00
_cell.angle_gamma   90.00
#
_symmetry.space_group_name_H-M   'P 1'
#
loop_
_entity.id
_entity.type
_entity.pdbx_description
1 polymer ?
#
loop_
_entity_poly.entity_id
_entity_poly.type
_entity_poly.pdbx_seq_one_letter_code
_entity_poly.pdbx_strand_id
1 'polypeptide(L)'
;MLIREDKTVRDDKARKDKVPGEDNVARKERRPARAHTGRKGHAVSSSEQRQMAIIPRDQHNISRRDISDNALKVLYRLNKSGYEAYLVGGGVRDLLLGRKPKDFDITTSATPEQVRKLFRNCRLVGRRFRLAHVMFGPEIIEVATFRGHHEQQQAEDSDKNSSQQAQNGMLLRDNIFGSIEDDAQRRDFTINSLYYGISDFALRDYTGGLRDLKEGIIRLIGDPETRYREDPVRMLRAVRFAAKLDMSISPETAEPIPRLASLLREIPPARLFEESLKLLQSGYGYKTYLKLCEYQLFQPLFPLIARNFTEQHDSPMERILVQVLKNTDHRLHNDQRVNPAFLFAAMLWYPLIEHAQKLTQESGLAYYDAFALAMNDVLDEECRSLAIPKRITSLVRDIWLLQLRL
;
A
#
# COMPACT_ATOMS: atom_id res chain seq x y z
N MET A 1 -50.09 5.99 -16.70
CA MET A 1 -50.65 7.33 -16.47
C MET A 1 -49.54 8.29 -16.86
N LEU A 2 -49.31 8.49 -18.17
CA LEU A 2 -49.77 9.57 -19.07
C LEU A 2 -49.43 10.95 -18.48
N ILE A 3 -48.45 11.61 -19.10
CA ILE A 3 -48.43 12.73 -20.04
C ILE A 3 -48.06 14.03 -19.29
N ARG A 4 -47.22 14.91 -19.74
CA ARG A 4 -47.19 15.67 -21.04
C ARG A 4 -45.84 16.36 -21.23
N GLU A 5 -45.44 16.40 -22.50
CA GLU A 5 -44.46 17.33 -23.10
C GLU A 5 -44.94 18.79 -22.98
N ASP A 6 -44.00 19.73 -22.95
CA ASP A 6 -44.21 20.99 -23.63
C ASP A 6 -42.90 21.57 -24.19
N LYS A 7 -42.93 21.80 -25.51
CA LYS A 7 -41.93 22.48 -26.34
C LYS A 7 -42.22 23.98 -26.33
N THR A 8 -41.21 24.81 -26.24
CA THR A 8 -41.21 26.08 -26.99
C THR A 8 -39.79 26.47 -27.41
N VAL A 9 -39.62 26.47 -28.70
CA VAL A 9 -38.56 27.02 -29.53
C VAL A 9 -38.69 28.56 -29.54
N ARG A 10 -37.57 29.26 -29.54
CA ARG A 10 -37.40 30.54 -30.29
C ARG A 10 -35.93 30.75 -30.67
N ASP A 11 -35.76 30.74 -31.99
CA ASP A 11 -34.62 31.34 -32.75
C ASP A 11 -34.56 32.85 -32.49
N ASP A 12 -33.35 33.40 -32.53
CA ASP A 12 -33.10 34.60 -33.32
C ASP A 12 -31.62 34.75 -33.75
N LYS A 13 -31.52 35.23 -34.99
CA LYS A 13 -30.43 35.29 -35.94
C LYS A 13 -29.38 36.38 -35.68
N ALA A 14 -28.19 36.02 -35.99
CA ALA A 14 -27.16 36.68 -36.82
C ALA A 14 -27.05 38.22 -36.89
N ARG A 15 -25.82 38.70 -36.69
CA ARG A 15 -25.24 39.74 -37.60
C ARG A 15 -23.70 39.63 -37.61
N LYS A 16 -23.21 39.47 -38.84
CA LYS A 16 -21.83 39.72 -39.31
C LYS A 16 -21.64 41.23 -39.47
N ASP A 17 -20.42 41.71 -39.21
CA ASP A 17 -19.76 42.73 -40.06
C ASP A 17 -18.25 42.76 -39.76
N LYS A 18 -17.58 42.75 -40.73
CA LYS A 18 -16.41 42.90 -41.57
C LYS A 18 -15.30 43.87 -41.04
N VAL A 19 -14.09 43.41 -41.29
CA VAL A 19 -12.76 44.08 -41.30
C VAL A 19 -12.72 45.19 -42.38
N PRO A 20 -11.85 46.23 -42.30
CA PRO A 20 -10.48 46.22 -42.82
C PRO A 20 -9.51 47.06 -41.95
N GLY A 21 -8.19 47.02 -42.01
CA GLY A 21 -7.17 46.76 -43.00
C GLY A 21 -5.96 47.68 -42.68
N GLU A 22 -4.77 47.16 -42.73
CA GLU A 22 -3.48 47.75 -43.09
C GLU A 22 -3.05 49.13 -42.57
N ASP A 23 -1.89 49.27 -41.92
CA ASP A 23 -0.63 49.68 -42.59
C ASP A 23 0.60 49.61 -41.71
N ASN A 24 1.70 49.22 -42.32
CA ASN A 24 3.08 49.26 -41.95
C ASN A 24 3.58 50.66 -41.56
N VAL A 25 4.50 50.75 -40.59
CA VAL A 25 5.77 51.53 -40.74
C VAL A 25 6.78 51.09 -39.73
N ALA A 26 7.90 50.69 -40.21
CA ALA A 26 9.15 50.41 -39.48
C ALA A 26 9.84 51.69 -38.96
N ARG A 27 10.37 51.64 -37.75
CA ARG A 27 11.51 52.49 -37.39
C ARG A 27 12.43 51.80 -36.38
N LYS A 28 13.69 51.70 -36.83
CA LYS A 28 14.88 51.27 -36.12
C LYS A 28 15.29 52.30 -35.05
N GLU A 29 16.09 51.76 -34.12
CA GLU A 29 17.20 52.35 -33.33
C GLU A 29 16.92 52.60 -31.87
N ARG A 30 17.57 51.95 -30.97
CA ARG A 30 18.90 52.02 -30.33
C ARG A 30 18.88 51.29 -29.00
N ARG A 31 19.82 50.37 -28.82
CA ARG A 31 20.25 49.89 -27.50
C ARG A 31 21.01 50.98 -26.75
N PRO A 32 20.93 51.01 -25.39
CA PRO A 32 22.17 50.82 -24.62
C PRO A 32 22.12 49.68 -23.61
N ALA A 33 23.34 49.33 -23.21
CA ALA A 33 23.72 48.14 -22.48
C ALA A 33 23.60 48.22 -20.96
N ARG A 34 23.55 46.99 -20.39
CA ARG A 34 24.08 46.58 -19.08
C ARG A 34 23.46 47.14 -17.78
N ALA A 35 22.81 46.21 -17.06
CA ALA A 35 23.14 45.93 -15.67
C ALA A 35 22.82 44.48 -15.36
N HIS A 36 23.87 43.66 -15.19
CA HIS A 36 23.83 42.35 -14.56
C HIS A 36 23.49 42.57 -13.07
N THR A 37 22.32 42.13 -12.62
CA THR A 37 22.13 41.71 -11.23
C THR A 37 21.68 40.24 -11.28
N GLY A 38 22.66 39.38 -11.10
CA GLY A 38 22.45 37.95 -10.91
C GLY A 38 21.67 37.69 -9.62
N ARG A 39 20.38 37.38 -9.74
CA ARG A 39 19.70 36.62 -8.72
C ARG A 39 20.10 35.15 -8.94
N LYS A 40 21.14 34.74 -8.21
CA LYS A 40 21.40 33.30 -7.96
C LYS A 40 20.17 32.77 -7.24
N GLY A 41 19.33 32.07 -7.99
CA GLY A 41 18.37 31.13 -7.40
C GLY A 41 19.18 30.11 -6.59
N HIS A 42 19.12 30.21 -5.29
CA HIS A 42 19.54 29.10 -4.42
C HIS A 42 18.62 27.93 -4.76
N ALA A 43 19.13 27.00 -5.54
CA ALA A 43 18.67 25.63 -5.48
C ALA A 43 18.93 25.19 -4.03
N VAL A 44 17.87 25.10 -3.24
CA VAL A 44 17.90 24.49 -1.91
C VAL A 44 18.24 23.02 -2.15
N SER A 45 19.50 22.70 -1.95
CA SER A 45 19.99 21.33 -1.87
C SER A 45 19.29 20.69 -0.68
N SER A 46 18.28 19.87 -0.95
CA SER A 46 17.53 19.11 0.06
C SER A 46 18.29 17.87 0.54
N SER A 47 19.59 17.98 0.77
CA SER A 47 20.37 17.03 1.55
C SER A 47 20.66 17.60 2.96
N GLU A 48 19.61 17.94 3.70
CA GLU A 48 19.71 17.93 5.15
C GLU A 48 19.95 16.48 5.55
N GLN A 49 21.19 16.15 5.90
CA GLN A 49 21.55 14.91 6.57
C GLN A 49 20.62 14.79 7.79
N ARG A 50 19.64 13.89 7.70
CA ARG A 50 18.72 13.61 8.81
C ARG A 50 19.56 13.02 9.93
N GLN A 51 19.89 13.84 10.93
CA GLN A 51 20.63 13.40 12.09
C GLN A 51 19.76 12.46 12.90
N MET A 52 20.37 11.36 13.38
CA MET A 52 19.78 10.46 14.36
C MET A 52 19.29 11.27 15.57
N ALA A 53 18.03 11.07 15.94
CA ALA A 53 17.45 11.67 17.14
C ALA A 53 17.15 10.59 18.18
N ILE A 54 17.64 10.79 19.41
CA ILE A 54 17.24 10.04 20.58
C ILE A 54 16.31 10.91 21.40
N ILE A 55 15.05 10.49 21.52
CA ILE A 55 14.00 11.21 22.20
C ILE A 55 13.81 10.55 23.57
N PRO A 56 14.17 11.23 24.68
CA PRO A 56 14.07 10.67 26.01
C PRO A 56 12.63 10.49 26.48
N ARG A 57 12.44 9.76 27.56
CA ARG A 57 11.14 9.34 28.11
C ARG A 57 10.16 10.49 28.34
N ASP A 58 10.65 11.64 28.73
CA ASP A 58 9.85 12.84 29.06
C ASP A 58 9.38 13.60 27.81
N GLN A 59 9.88 13.29 26.62
CA GLN A 59 9.54 13.94 25.36
C GLN A 59 8.63 13.15 24.43
N HIS A 60 8.11 11.99 24.88
CA HIS A 60 7.12 11.20 24.14
C HIS A 60 6.08 10.56 25.09
N ASN A 61 4.95 10.11 24.52
CA ASN A 61 3.80 9.58 25.25
C ASN A 61 3.78 8.06 25.43
N ILE A 62 4.75 7.30 24.90
CA ILE A 62 4.74 5.83 24.97
C ILE A 62 4.88 5.39 26.41
N SER A 63 3.95 4.55 26.88
CA SER A 63 3.99 3.93 28.19
C SER A 63 4.06 2.40 28.09
N ARG A 64 4.82 1.76 28.99
CA ARG A 64 4.85 0.30 29.10
C ARG A 64 3.47 -0.33 29.38
N ARG A 65 2.55 0.43 29.96
CA ARG A 65 1.16 -0.03 30.21
C ARG A 65 0.38 -0.31 28.94
N ASP A 66 0.78 0.34 27.83
CA ASP A 66 0.15 0.22 26.52
C ASP A 66 0.78 -0.86 25.65
N ILE A 67 1.84 -1.53 26.15
CA ILE A 67 2.56 -2.61 25.48
C ILE A 67 2.13 -3.93 26.07
N SER A 68 1.91 -4.96 25.21
CA SER A 68 1.50 -6.28 25.72
C SER A 68 2.57 -6.89 26.65
N ASP A 69 2.11 -7.59 27.69
CA ASP A 69 3.00 -8.27 28.64
C ASP A 69 3.91 -9.27 27.94
N ASN A 70 3.45 -9.90 26.87
CA ASN A 70 4.24 -10.87 26.14
C ASN A 70 5.33 -10.20 25.30
N ALA A 71 5.04 -9.05 24.67
CA ALA A 71 6.06 -8.23 24.00
C ALA A 71 7.13 -7.75 25.00
N LEU A 72 6.70 -7.27 26.18
CA LEU A 72 7.64 -6.89 27.25
C LEU A 72 8.51 -8.07 27.71
N LYS A 73 7.94 -9.26 27.92
CA LYS A 73 8.70 -10.46 28.27
C LYS A 73 9.79 -10.79 27.23
N VAL A 74 9.47 -10.68 25.94
CA VAL A 74 10.41 -10.92 24.86
C VAL A 74 11.54 -9.90 24.88
N LEU A 75 11.22 -8.61 24.96
CA LEU A 75 12.19 -7.52 25.02
C LEU A 75 13.13 -7.66 26.21
N TYR A 76 12.60 -7.85 27.44
CA TYR A 76 13.42 -8.01 28.64
C TYR A 76 14.34 -9.23 28.55
N ARG A 77 13.85 -10.35 27.98
CA ARG A 77 14.68 -11.56 27.87
C ARG A 77 15.81 -11.39 26.87
N LEU A 78 15.55 -10.73 25.71
CA LEU A 78 16.60 -10.41 24.74
C LEU A 78 17.66 -9.49 25.36
N ASN A 79 17.25 -8.39 25.99
CA ASN A 79 18.17 -7.44 26.62
C ASN A 79 18.99 -8.09 27.76
N LYS A 80 18.35 -8.91 28.60
CA LYS A 80 19.06 -9.65 29.68
C LYS A 80 20.07 -10.65 29.13
N SER A 81 19.88 -11.14 27.91
CA SER A 81 20.79 -12.05 27.22
C SER A 81 21.90 -11.33 26.46
N GLY A 82 22.01 -10.00 26.60
CA GLY A 82 23.05 -9.18 25.98
C GLY A 82 22.78 -8.74 24.55
N TYR A 83 21.54 -8.92 24.05
CA TYR A 83 21.16 -8.48 22.73
C TYR A 83 20.43 -7.14 22.81
N GLU A 84 20.70 -6.25 21.85
CA GLU A 84 19.85 -5.08 21.63
C GLU A 84 18.47 -5.53 21.15
N ALA A 85 17.41 -4.94 21.69
CA ALA A 85 16.05 -5.24 21.29
C ALA A 85 15.15 -4.02 21.46
N TYR A 86 14.35 -3.74 20.43
CA TYR A 86 13.45 -2.58 20.34
C TYR A 86 12.09 -2.99 19.82
N LEU A 87 11.03 -2.34 20.33
CA LEU A 87 9.76 -2.28 19.59
C LEU A 87 9.94 -1.42 18.35
N VAL A 88 9.26 -1.77 17.27
CA VAL A 88 9.40 -1.07 15.99
C VAL A 88 8.09 -1.12 15.17
N GLY A 89 8.07 -0.37 14.10
CA GLY A 89 7.02 -0.50 13.10
C GLY A 89 5.68 0.12 13.50
N GLY A 90 4.59 -0.53 13.05
CA GLY A 90 3.23 -0.05 13.25
C GLY A 90 2.83 0.09 14.72
N GLY A 91 3.36 -0.78 15.60
CA GLY A 91 3.10 -0.73 17.03
C GLY A 91 3.59 0.57 17.67
N VAL A 92 4.83 0.97 17.40
CA VAL A 92 5.41 2.23 17.92
C VAL A 92 4.67 3.44 17.38
N ARG A 93 4.41 3.47 16.07
CA ARG A 93 3.63 4.53 15.43
C ARG A 93 2.24 4.69 16.07
N ASP A 94 1.52 3.59 16.24
CA ASP A 94 0.16 3.61 16.76
C ASP A 94 0.15 4.07 18.24
N LEU A 95 1.14 3.66 19.06
CA LEU A 95 1.32 4.16 20.42
C LEU A 95 1.57 5.69 20.45
N LEU A 96 2.43 6.21 19.56
CA LEU A 96 2.68 7.65 19.45
C LEU A 96 1.43 8.45 19.04
N LEU A 97 0.55 7.85 18.24
CA LEU A 97 -0.75 8.42 17.85
C LEU A 97 -1.84 8.23 18.93
N GLY A 98 -1.51 7.68 20.09
CA GLY A 98 -2.47 7.39 21.15
C GLY A 98 -3.49 6.29 20.81
N ARG A 99 -3.15 5.43 19.83
CA ARG A 99 -3.99 4.29 19.40
C ARG A 99 -3.49 3.00 20.04
N LYS A 100 -4.39 2.06 20.28
CA LYS A 100 -4.01 0.73 20.76
C LYS A 100 -3.51 -0.12 19.58
N PRO A 101 -2.21 -0.56 19.60
CA PRO A 101 -1.69 -1.45 18.57
C PRO A 101 -2.42 -2.80 18.56
N LYS A 102 -2.55 -3.39 17.36
CA LYS A 102 -3.05 -4.76 17.23
C LYS A 102 -1.93 -5.78 17.49
N ASP A 103 -0.74 -5.49 16.97
CA ASP A 103 0.42 -6.37 16.99
C ASP A 103 1.66 -5.59 17.45
N PHE A 104 2.62 -6.30 18.04
CA PHE A 104 3.89 -5.75 18.50
C PHE A 104 5.04 -6.46 17.79
N ASP A 105 5.77 -5.71 16.96
CA ASP A 105 6.96 -6.18 16.25
C ASP A 105 8.19 -5.78 17.03
N ILE A 106 9.14 -6.71 17.13
CA ILE A 106 10.44 -6.50 17.80
C ILE A 106 11.55 -6.67 16.77
N THR A 107 12.55 -5.80 16.84
CA THR A 107 13.78 -5.96 16.10
C THR A 107 14.96 -6.07 17.08
N THR A 108 15.99 -6.85 16.73
CA THR A 108 17.08 -7.20 17.65
C THR A 108 18.40 -7.44 16.90
N SER A 109 19.52 -7.31 17.64
CA SER A 109 20.84 -7.75 17.17
C SER A 109 21.01 -9.28 17.17
N ALA A 110 20.11 -10.03 17.85
CA ALA A 110 20.15 -11.48 17.86
C ALA A 110 19.76 -12.07 16.51
N THR A 111 20.49 -13.08 16.01
CA THR A 111 20.10 -13.83 14.82
C THR A 111 18.83 -14.66 15.06
N PRO A 112 18.09 -15.07 14.02
CA PRO A 112 16.89 -15.89 14.19
C PRO A 112 17.15 -17.18 14.98
N GLU A 113 18.31 -17.80 14.78
CA GLU A 113 18.76 -19.01 15.49
C GLU A 113 19.04 -18.74 16.97
N GLN A 114 19.60 -17.58 17.30
CA GLN A 114 19.84 -17.16 18.70
C GLN A 114 18.50 -16.88 19.39
N VAL A 115 17.55 -16.19 18.71
CA VAL A 115 16.19 -16.00 19.24
C VAL A 115 15.51 -17.35 19.50
N ARG A 116 15.60 -18.30 18.57
CA ARG A 116 15.04 -19.65 18.75
C ARG A 116 15.65 -20.39 19.93
N LYS A 117 16.95 -20.20 20.21
CA LYS A 117 17.60 -20.79 21.38
C LYS A 117 17.13 -20.21 22.71
N LEU A 118 16.78 -18.91 22.71
CA LEU A 118 16.28 -18.22 23.90
C LEU A 118 14.82 -18.59 24.23
N PHE A 119 14.00 -18.85 23.22
CA PHE A 119 12.56 -19.07 23.39
C PHE A 119 12.14 -20.46 22.92
N ARG A 120 11.72 -21.34 23.86
CA ARG A 120 11.25 -22.71 23.53
C ARG A 120 10.00 -22.71 22.64
N ASN A 121 9.15 -21.68 22.76
CA ASN A 121 7.93 -21.46 22.01
C ASN A 121 8.16 -20.64 20.71
N CYS A 122 9.35 -20.71 20.13
CA CYS A 122 9.73 -19.98 18.93
C CYS A 122 9.73 -20.86 17.69
N ARG A 123 9.14 -20.36 16.58
CA ARG A 123 9.25 -20.93 15.24
C ARG A 123 9.90 -19.94 14.28
N LEU A 124 10.80 -20.43 13.41
CA LEU A 124 11.36 -19.62 12.34
C LEU A 124 10.46 -19.74 11.11
N VAL A 125 10.07 -18.59 10.56
CA VAL A 125 9.17 -18.48 9.39
C VAL A 125 9.76 -17.56 8.34
N GLY A 126 9.26 -17.69 7.11
CA GLY A 126 9.64 -16.84 5.98
C GLY A 126 10.80 -17.39 5.16
N ARG A 127 10.68 -17.35 3.83
CA ARG A 127 11.72 -17.72 2.86
C ARG A 127 12.50 -16.49 2.37
N ARG A 128 11.79 -15.38 2.13
CA ARG A 128 12.39 -14.11 1.68
C ARG A 128 13.05 -13.37 2.84
N PHE A 129 12.36 -13.33 3.97
CA PHE A 129 12.83 -12.73 5.22
C PHE A 129 12.63 -13.72 6.35
N ARG A 130 13.70 -14.05 7.04
CA ARG A 130 13.64 -15.02 8.14
C ARG A 130 13.26 -14.31 9.42
N LEU A 131 12.08 -14.64 9.96
CA LEU A 131 11.51 -14.08 11.18
C LEU A 131 11.41 -15.15 12.26
N ALA A 132 11.54 -14.74 13.50
CA ALA A 132 11.28 -15.59 14.65
C ALA A 132 9.89 -15.24 15.23
N HIS A 133 8.96 -16.16 15.18
CA HIS A 133 7.63 -16.04 15.79
C HIS A 133 7.68 -16.64 17.19
N VAL A 134 7.59 -15.82 18.23
CA VAL A 134 7.47 -16.26 19.63
C VAL A 134 6.00 -16.33 20.00
N MET A 135 5.50 -17.55 20.28
CA MET A 135 4.06 -17.82 20.41
C MET A 135 3.64 -17.88 21.87
N PHE A 136 2.60 -17.09 22.22
CA PHE A 136 1.96 -17.04 23.54
C PHE A 136 0.46 -17.34 23.39
N GLY A 137 0.12 -18.61 23.17
CA GLY A 137 -1.25 -18.98 22.84
C GLY A 137 -1.69 -18.35 21.52
N PRO A 138 -2.74 -17.50 21.52
CA PRO A 138 -3.20 -16.82 20.31
C PRO A 138 -2.32 -15.63 19.90
N GLU A 139 -1.53 -15.06 20.81
CA GLU A 139 -0.65 -13.93 20.52
C GLU A 139 0.69 -14.41 19.99
N ILE A 140 1.12 -13.82 18.89
CA ILE A 140 2.43 -14.06 18.27
C ILE A 140 3.22 -12.77 18.30
N ILE A 141 4.43 -12.81 18.88
CA ILE A 141 5.36 -11.68 18.82
C ILE A 141 6.36 -11.98 17.71
N GLU A 142 6.34 -11.14 16.68
CA GLU A 142 7.30 -11.22 15.58
C GLU A 142 8.62 -10.58 15.99
N VAL A 143 9.73 -11.33 15.83
CA VAL A 143 11.07 -10.85 16.14
C VAL A 143 11.93 -10.95 14.88
N ALA A 144 12.38 -9.79 14.39
CA ALA A 144 13.26 -9.66 13.25
C ALA A 144 14.69 -9.35 13.71
N THR A 145 15.71 -9.88 13.04
CA THR A 145 17.10 -9.43 13.21
C THR A 145 17.32 -8.14 12.42
N PHE A 146 18.14 -7.22 12.93
CA PHE A 146 18.55 -6.02 12.20
C PHE A 146 19.11 -6.39 10.83
N ARG A 147 18.68 -5.69 9.79
CA ARG A 147 19.07 -5.97 8.40
C ARG A 147 20.13 -4.99 7.94
N GLY A 148 21.17 -5.51 7.25
CA GLY A 148 22.26 -4.74 6.66
C GLY A 148 22.06 -4.40 5.18
N HIS A 149 22.93 -3.55 4.63
CA HIS A 149 22.92 -3.17 3.21
C HIS A 149 23.59 -4.21 2.32
N HIS A 150 23.14 -4.33 1.06
CA HIS A 150 23.71 -5.25 0.06
C HIS A 150 25.11 -4.89 -0.41
N GLU A 151 25.49 -3.60 -0.33
CA GLU A 151 26.73 -3.10 -0.94
C GLU A 151 28.00 -3.46 -0.17
N GLN A 152 27.91 -3.84 1.10
CA GLN A 152 29.08 -4.07 1.96
C GLN A 152 29.66 -5.48 1.93
N GLN A 153 29.03 -6.47 1.26
CA GLN A 153 29.45 -7.87 1.30
C GLN A 153 29.83 -8.48 -0.07
N GLN A 154 30.25 -7.70 -1.04
CA GLN A 154 30.79 -8.26 -2.30
C GLN A 154 32.19 -8.90 -2.15
N ALA A 155 32.79 -8.88 -1.01
CA ALA A 155 34.19 -9.32 -0.84
C ALA A 155 34.42 -10.68 -0.18
N GLU A 156 33.54 -11.19 0.69
CA GLU A 156 33.80 -12.46 1.40
C GLU A 156 32.49 -13.16 1.79
N ASP A 157 31.93 -13.98 1.01
CA ASP A 157 31.28 -15.27 1.25
C ASP A 157 30.26 -15.65 0.18
N SER A 158 30.58 -16.72 -0.51
CA SER A 158 29.75 -17.36 -1.53
C SER A 158 28.61 -18.20 -0.94
N ASP A 159 27.90 -17.70 0.07
CA ASP A 159 26.73 -18.42 0.56
C ASP A 159 25.50 -18.03 -0.27
N LYS A 160 25.09 -18.94 -1.17
CA LYS A 160 23.98 -18.80 -2.13
C LYS A 160 22.60 -18.49 -1.50
N ASN A 161 22.54 -18.30 -0.18
CA ASN A 161 21.33 -18.08 0.60
C ASN A 161 21.15 -16.65 1.14
N SER A 162 22.14 -15.77 1.03
CA SER A 162 22.14 -14.48 1.73
C SER A 162 21.35 -13.39 1.03
N SER A 163 21.55 -13.19 -0.27
CA SER A 163 20.82 -12.18 -1.05
C SER A 163 20.65 -12.59 -2.50
N GLN A 164 19.49 -12.27 -3.06
CA GLN A 164 19.18 -12.52 -4.48
C GLN A 164 18.25 -11.45 -5.04
N GLN A 165 18.63 -10.85 -6.16
CA GLN A 165 17.84 -9.86 -6.88
C GLN A 165 17.50 -10.38 -8.27
N ALA A 166 16.27 -10.12 -8.75
CA ALA A 166 15.84 -10.44 -10.11
C ALA A 166 16.39 -9.39 -11.11
N GLN A 167 16.37 -9.71 -12.41
CA GLN A 167 16.85 -8.80 -13.47
C GLN A 167 16.13 -7.44 -13.52
N ASN A 168 14.88 -7.39 -13.04
CA ASN A 168 14.07 -6.17 -12.95
C ASN A 168 14.31 -5.34 -11.67
N GLY A 169 15.30 -5.70 -10.85
CA GLY A 169 15.62 -5.02 -9.58
C GLY A 169 14.85 -5.51 -8.35
N MET A 170 13.91 -6.46 -8.51
CA MET A 170 13.11 -6.98 -7.39
C MET A 170 13.94 -7.85 -6.44
N LEU A 171 13.86 -7.59 -5.13
CA LEU A 171 14.52 -8.40 -4.10
C LEU A 171 13.82 -9.74 -3.91
N LEU A 172 14.50 -10.84 -4.19
CA LEU A 172 13.99 -12.21 -4.00
C LEU A 172 14.34 -12.78 -2.63
N ARG A 173 15.54 -12.49 -2.11
CA ARG A 173 16.00 -12.86 -0.76
C ARG A 173 16.77 -11.70 -0.15
N ASP A 174 16.67 -11.55 1.18
CA ASP A 174 17.26 -10.44 1.91
C ASP A 174 17.47 -10.85 3.38
N ASN A 175 18.48 -11.67 3.64
CA ASN A 175 18.86 -12.16 4.97
C ASN A 175 20.27 -11.65 5.37
N ILE A 176 20.61 -10.44 4.94
CA ILE A 176 21.86 -9.78 5.38
C ILE A 176 21.57 -9.06 6.70
N PHE A 177 22.40 -9.30 7.71
CA PHE A 177 22.26 -8.69 9.02
C PHE A 177 23.19 -7.47 9.13
N GLY A 178 22.77 -6.46 9.90
CA GLY A 178 23.48 -5.20 10.07
C GLY A 178 23.24 -4.54 11.42
N SER A 179 23.49 -3.24 11.47
CA SER A 179 23.22 -2.39 12.63
C SER A 179 21.74 -1.96 12.68
N ILE A 180 21.33 -1.32 13.77
CA ILE A 180 19.99 -0.72 13.88
C ILE A 180 19.81 0.41 12.87
N GLU A 181 20.88 1.18 12.57
CA GLU A 181 20.88 2.23 11.56
C GLU A 181 20.61 1.66 10.17
N ASP A 182 21.28 0.56 9.82
CA ASP A 182 21.07 -0.13 8.55
C ASP A 182 19.63 -0.64 8.44
N ASP A 183 19.11 -1.25 9.51
CA ASP A 183 17.70 -1.72 9.56
C ASP A 183 16.74 -0.58 9.35
N ALA A 184 16.99 0.59 9.96
CA ALA A 184 16.15 1.78 9.82
C ALA A 184 16.11 2.30 8.37
N GLN A 185 17.25 2.35 7.69
CA GLN A 185 17.34 2.82 6.30
C GLN A 185 16.69 1.86 5.30
N ARG A 186 16.53 0.60 5.64
CA ARG A 186 15.94 -0.42 4.77
C ARG A 186 14.44 -0.61 4.93
N ARG A 187 13.84 -0.01 5.95
CA ARG A 187 12.37 -0.03 6.14
C ARG A 187 11.66 0.70 5.01
N ASP A 188 10.35 0.53 4.92
CA ASP A 188 9.54 1.15 3.87
C ASP A 188 9.32 2.65 4.12
N PHE A 189 8.65 3.02 5.20
CA PHE A 189 8.23 4.39 5.47
C PHE A 189 8.84 4.92 6.77
N THR A 190 9.17 6.22 6.78
CA THR A 190 9.76 6.90 7.93
C THR A 190 8.94 6.70 9.21
N ILE A 191 7.61 6.80 9.12
CA ILE A 191 6.70 6.63 10.26
C ILE A 191 6.67 5.21 10.84
N ASN A 192 7.18 4.22 10.11
CA ASN A 192 7.32 2.84 10.56
C ASN A 192 8.78 2.48 10.94
N SER A 193 9.68 3.46 10.91
CA SER A 193 11.10 3.32 11.24
C SER A 193 11.46 4.03 12.55
N LEU A 194 10.59 3.90 13.55
CA LEU A 194 10.74 4.42 14.89
C LEU A 194 10.96 3.25 15.85
N TYR A 195 11.97 3.35 16.70
CA TYR A 195 12.43 2.27 17.59
C TYR A 195 12.28 2.68 19.04
N TYR A 196 11.55 1.91 19.84
CA TYR A 196 11.37 2.18 21.25
C TYR A 196 12.12 1.15 22.10
N GLY A 197 13.07 1.61 22.91
CA GLY A 197 13.87 0.79 23.83
C GLY A 197 13.24 0.73 25.22
N ILE A 198 13.22 -0.47 25.82
CA ILE A 198 12.75 -0.63 27.21
C ILE A 198 13.88 -0.53 28.24
N SER A 199 15.15 -0.53 27.82
CA SER A 199 16.31 -0.39 28.70
C SER A 199 16.50 1.04 29.21
N ASP A 200 16.23 2.01 28.36
CA ASP A 200 16.37 3.45 28.61
C ASP A 200 15.05 4.23 28.41
N PHE A 201 13.99 3.54 27.97
CA PHE A 201 12.69 4.14 27.65
C PHE A 201 12.76 5.25 26.60
N ALA A 202 13.78 5.24 25.76
CA ALA A 202 13.96 6.24 24.71
C ALA A 202 13.42 5.76 23.38
N LEU A 203 12.97 6.72 22.59
CA LEU A 203 12.57 6.56 21.19
C LEU A 203 13.76 6.95 20.30
N ARG A 204 14.09 6.13 19.31
CA ARG A 204 15.16 6.39 18.33
C ARG A 204 14.54 6.62 16.97
N ASP A 205 14.93 7.71 16.32
CA ASP A 205 14.50 8.09 14.98
C ASP A 205 15.74 8.34 14.10
N TYR A 206 15.93 7.48 13.10
CA TYR A 206 17.05 7.54 12.16
C TYR A 206 16.64 8.15 10.81
N THR A 207 15.35 8.36 10.59
CA THR A 207 14.80 8.68 9.25
C THR A 207 13.93 9.93 9.23
N GLY A 208 13.72 10.57 10.37
CA GLY A 208 12.81 11.73 10.50
C GLY A 208 11.33 11.35 10.61
N GLY A 209 11.06 10.08 11.01
CA GLY A 209 9.70 9.55 11.09
C GLY A 209 8.82 10.25 12.13
N LEU A 210 9.39 10.75 13.23
CA LEU A 210 8.62 11.48 14.23
C LEU A 210 8.09 12.82 13.70
N ARG A 211 8.88 13.50 12.88
CA ARG A 211 8.44 14.73 12.20
C ARG A 211 7.34 14.42 11.20
N ASP A 212 7.56 13.46 10.30
CA ASP A 212 6.57 13.05 9.29
C ASP A 212 5.27 12.57 9.96
N LEU A 213 5.36 11.90 11.13
CA LEU A 213 4.19 11.48 11.89
C LEU A 213 3.39 12.68 12.45
N LYS A 214 4.07 13.70 12.97
CA LYS A 214 3.45 14.94 13.46
C LYS A 214 2.81 15.77 12.35
N GLU A 215 3.45 15.78 11.18
CA GLU A 215 2.98 16.51 10.00
C GLU A 215 1.92 15.74 9.19
N GLY A 216 1.66 14.48 9.54
CA GLY A 216 0.71 13.63 8.82
C GLY A 216 1.18 13.24 7.43
N ILE A 217 2.45 12.92 7.27
CA ILE A 217 3.09 12.61 5.98
C ILE A 217 3.52 11.14 5.92
N ILE A 218 3.15 10.48 4.83
CA ILE A 218 3.68 9.17 4.43
C ILE A 218 4.86 9.41 3.49
N ARG A 219 6.06 9.12 3.96
CA ARG A 219 7.31 9.28 3.20
C ARG A 219 8.05 7.96 3.11
N LEU A 220 8.42 7.57 1.89
CA LEU A 220 9.26 6.41 1.63
C LEU A 220 10.71 6.72 2.01
N ILE A 221 11.41 5.75 2.60
CA ILE A 221 12.82 5.88 2.96
C ILE A 221 13.68 5.54 1.73
N GLY A 222 14.66 6.39 1.45
CA GLY A 222 15.54 6.26 0.28
C GLY A 222 14.94 6.85 -1.00
N ASP A 223 15.53 6.51 -2.15
CA ASP A 223 15.04 6.95 -3.46
C ASP A 223 13.75 6.20 -3.84
N PRO A 224 12.61 6.89 -4.02
CA PRO A 224 11.32 6.25 -4.23
C PRO A 224 11.27 5.36 -5.47
N GLU A 225 11.89 5.76 -6.57
CA GLU A 225 11.89 4.95 -7.79
C GLU A 225 12.62 3.62 -7.58
N THR A 226 13.81 3.64 -7.03
CA THR A 226 14.60 2.45 -6.69
C THR A 226 13.82 1.55 -5.73
N ARG A 227 13.23 2.13 -4.68
CA ARG A 227 12.50 1.39 -3.66
C ARG A 227 11.22 0.73 -4.19
N TYR A 228 10.51 1.37 -5.11
CA TYR A 228 9.34 0.78 -5.76
C TYR A 228 9.72 -0.34 -6.75
N ARG A 229 10.86 -0.23 -7.44
CA ARG A 229 11.37 -1.31 -8.29
C ARG A 229 11.81 -2.53 -7.47
N GLU A 230 12.44 -2.33 -6.31
CA GLU A 230 12.80 -3.41 -5.39
C GLU A 230 11.55 -4.17 -4.88
N ASP A 231 10.48 -3.46 -4.59
CA ASP A 231 9.22 -4.03 -4.09
C ASP A 231 8.02 -3.15 -4.47
N PRO A 232 7.37 -3.41 -5.61
CA PRO A 232 6.22 -2.63 -6.08
C PRO A 232 5.03 -2.61 -5.10
N VAL A 233 4.92 -3.59 -4.19
CA VAL A 233 3.90 -3.61 -3.13
C VAL A 233 4.00 -2.39 -2.21
N ARG A 234 5.16 -1.72 -2.15
CA ARG A 234 5.32 -0.48 -1.38
C ARG A 234 4.40 0.63 -1.88
N MET A 235 4.04 0.68 -3.18
CA MET A 235 3.03 1.61 -3.71
C MET A 235 1.66 1.36 -3.08
N LEU A 236 1.23 0.09 -3.02
CA LEU A 236 -0.02 -0.31 -2.36
C LEU A 236 -0.01 0.00 -0.86
N ARG A 237 1.13 -0.20 -0.20
CA ARG A 237 1.31 0.12 1.22
C ARG A 237 1.24 1.62 1.48
N ALA A 238 1.84 2.47 0.63
CA ALA A 238 1.75 3.93 0.73
C ALA A 238 0.29 4.40 0.73
N VAL A 239 -0.48 3.96 -0.26
CA VAL A 239 -1.91 4.25 -0.40
C VAL A 239 -2.72 3.75 0.80
N ARG A 240 -2.45 2.53 1.26
CA ARG A 240 -3.13 1.94 2.42
C ARG A 240 -2.86 2.71 3.71
N PHE A 241 -1.61 3.11 3.95
CA PHE A 241 -1.28 3.92 5.13
C PHE A 241 -1.88 5.31 5.04
N ALA A 242 -1.84 5.97 3.87
CA ALA A 242 -2.48 7.25 3.65
C ALA A 242 -3.99 7.20 3.98
N ALA A 243 -4.70 6.18 3.48
CA ALA A 243 -6.12 5.99 3.75
C ALA A 243 -6.41 5.65 5.24
N LYS A 244 -5.64 4.71 5.83
CA LYS A 244 -5.85 4.24 7.22
C LYS A 244 -5.53 5.30 8.26
N LEU A 245 -4.47 6.07 8.04
CA LEU A 245 -3.98 7.04 9.02
C LEU A 245 -4.54 8.45 8.79
N ASP A 246 -5.20 8.67 7.66
CA ASP A 246 -5.69 9.96 7.19
C ASP A 246 -4.54 10.97 6.99
N MET A 247 -3.49 10.50 6.30
CA MET A 247 -2.25 11.23 6.05
C MET A 247 -2.03 11.42 4.54
N SER A 248 -1.24 12.43 4.18
CA SER A 248 -0.85 12.68 2.79
C SER A 248 0.44 11.95 2.42
N ILE A 249 0.54 11.47 1.18
CA ILE A 249 1.80 10.93 0.66
C ILE A 249 2.68 12.11 0.25
N SER A 250 3.97 12.11 0.64
CA SER A 250 4.88 13.20 0.24
C SER A 250 5.02 13.27 -1.28
N PRO A 251 5.20 14.47 -1.88
CA PRO A 251 5.28 14.63 -3.33
C PRO A 251 6.32 13.73 -3.99
N GLU A 252 7.51 13.60 -3.38
CA GLU A 252 8.59 12.78 -3.90
C GLU A 252 8.24 11.28 -3.88
N THR A 253 7.48 10.84 -2.85
CA THR A 253 7.00 9.47 -2.72
C THR A 253 5.84 9.19 -3.68
N ALA A 254 4.99 10.17 -3.95
CA ALA A 254 3.78 10.04 -4.78
C ALA A 254 4.09 10.06 -6.28
N GLU A 255 5.03 10.93 -6.72
CA GLU A 255 5.30 11.18 -8.14
C GLU A 255 5.57 9.92 -8.96
N PRO A 256 6.42 8.96 -8.53
CA PRO A 256 6.71 7.78 -9.33
C PRO A 256 5.57 6.75 -9.41
N ILE A 257 4.59 6.81 -8.52
CA ILE A 257 3.57 5.75 -8.39
C ILE A 257 2.81 5.51 -9.70
N PRO A 258 2.20 6.50 -10.38
CA PRO A 258 1.42 6.25 -11.57
C PRO A 258 2.24 5.63 -12.71
N ARG A 259 3.49 6.10 -12.93
CA ARG A 259 4.33 5.58 -14.01
C ARG A 259 4.95 4.21 -13.71
N LEU A 260 5.04 3.80 -12.44
CA LEU A 260 5.53 2.49 -12.01
C LEU A 260 4.41 1.49 -11.69
N ALA A 261 3.15 1.90 -11.78
CA ALA A 261 1.99 1.08 -11.42
C ALA A 261 1.94 -0.27 -12.16
N SER A 262 2.44 -0.31 -13.42
CA SER A 262 2.51 -1.55 -14.21
C SER A 262 3.37 -2.65 -13.58
N LEU A 263 4.34 -2.30 -12.72
CA LEU A 263 5.19 -3.26 -11.99
C LEU A 263 4.39 -4.17 -11.04
N LEU A 264 3.16 -3.79 -10.67
CA LEU A 264 2.29 -4.66 -9.88
C LEU A 264 2.00 -5.99 -10.57
N ARG A 265 2.02 -6.03 -11.91
CA ARG A 265 1.81 -7.26 -12.70
C ARG A 265 2.96 -8.27 -12.56
N GLU A 266 4.11 -7.85 -12.07
CA GLU A 266 5.29 -8.70 -11.84
C GLU A 266 5.27 -9.35 -10.44
N ILE A 267 4.36 -8.92 -9.57
CA ILE A 267 4.21 -9.47 -8.23
C ILE A 267 3.50 -10.83 -8.31
N PRO A 268 3.95 -11.86 -7.55
CA PRO A 268 3.26 -13.13 -7.49
C PRO A 268 1.78 -12.96 -7.12
N PRO A 269 0.84 -13.57 -7.88
CA PRO A 269 -0.61 -13.39 -7.68
C PRO A 269 -1.09 -13.71 -6.26
N ALA A 270 -0.50 -14.70 -5.60
CA ALA A 270 -0.83 -15.03 -4.21
C ALA A 270 -0.49 -13.89 -3.24
N ARG A 271 0.61 -13.17 -3.48
CA ARG A 271 0.97 -12.00 -2.68
C ARG A 271 0.03 -10.83 -2.95
N LEU A 272 -0.34 -10.60 -4.21
CA LEU A 272 -1.32 -9.55 -4.56
C LEU A 272 -2.69 -9.83 -3.94
N PHE A 273 -3.11 -11.09 -3.88
CA PHE A 273 -4.34 -11.47 -3.19
C PHE A 273 -4.30 -11.09 -1.70
N GLU A 274 -3.23 -11.42 -0.99
CA GLU A 274 -3.07 -11.05 0.43
C GLU A 274 -3.06 -9.53 0.63
N GLU A 275 -2.38 -8.78 -0.24
CA GLU A 275 -2.36 -7.32 -0.17
C GLU A 275 -3.74 -6.72 -0.52
N SER A 276 -4.47 -7.29 -1.49
CA SER A 276 -5.83 -6.83 -1.83
C SER A 276 -6.79 -6.94 -0.65
N LEU A 277 -6.69 -8.00 0.15
CA LEU A 277 -7.48 -8.13 1.38
C LEU A 277 -7.11 -7.06 2.42
N LYS A 278 -5.81 -6.77 2.58
CA LYS A 278 -5.35 -5.70 3.49
C LYS A 278 -5.79 -4.31 3.02
N LEU A 279 -5.91 -4.08 1.71
CA LEU A 279 -6.39 -2.84 1.13
C LEU A 279 -7.89 -2.66 1.35
N LEU A 280 -8.68 -3.69 1.09
CA LEU A 280 -10.14 -3.59 0.97
C LEU A 280 -10.91 -4.04 2.22
N GLN A 281 -10.29 -4.84 3.11
CA GLN A 281 -10.91 -5.40 4.31
C GLN A 281 -10.20 -5.00 5.61
N SER A 282 -9.70 -3.76 5.69
CA SER A 282 -9.05 -3.22 6.90
C SER A 282 -9.89 -2.21 7.68
N GLY A 283 -11.14 -1.99 7.28
CA GLY A 283 -12.01 -0.96 7.82
C GLY A 283 -11.82 0.43 7.17
N TYR A 284 -11.01 0.50 6.14
CA TYR A 284 -10.74 1.72 5.35
C TYR A 284 -10.80 1.44 3.84
N GLY A 285 -11.51 0.40 3.44
CA GLY A 285 -11.57 -0.09 2.07
C GLY A 285 -12.06 0.96 1.09
N TYR A 286 -13.10 1.72 1.42
CA TYR A 286 -13.61 2.78 0.57
C TYR A 286 -12.59 3.94 0.40
N LYS A 287 -11.99 4.42 1.48
CA LYS A 287 -10.93 5.44 1.40
C LYS A 287 -9.71 4.94 0.61
N THR A 288 -9.36 3.67 0.79
CA THR A 288 -8.26 3.03 0.06
C THR A 288 -8.57 2.92 -1.44
N TYR A 289 -9.80 2.56 -1.82
CA TYR A 289 -10.25 2.53 -3.20
C TYR A 289 -10.10 3.90 -3.88
N LEU A 290 -10.54 4.97 -3.24
CA LEU A 290 -10.38 6.33 -3.77
C LEU A 290 -8.90 6.68 -4.02
N LYS A 291 -8.02 6.31 -3.09
CA LYS A 291 -6.57 6.52 -3.23
C LYS A 291 -5.97 5.63 -4.32
N LEU A 292 -6.41 4.38 -4.47
CA LEU A 292 -5.97 3.51 -5.57
C LEU A 292 -6.34 4.10 -6.94
N CYS A 293 -7.51 4.72 -7.07
CA CYS A 293 -7.90 5.43 -8.30
C CYS A 293 -7.08 6.70 -8.51
N GLU A 294 -6.91 7.54 -7.47
CA GLU A 294 -6.09 8.76 -7.52
C GLU A 294 -4.68 8.49 -8.02
N TYR A 295 -4.03 7.43 -7.54
CA TYR A 295 -2.66 7.04 -7.90
C TYR A 295 -2.57 6.03 -9.05
N GLN A 296 -3.66 5.78 -9.77
CA GLN A 296 -3.73 4.88 -10.95
C GLN A 296 -3.29 3.44 -10.65
N LEU A 297 -3.46 2.97 -9.41
CA LEU A 297 -3.10 1.62 -8.97
C LEU A 297 -4.26 0.62 -9.07
N PHE A 298 -5.51 1.09 -9.17
CA PHE A 298 -6.68 0.21 -9.19
C PHE A 298 -6.72 -0.67 -10.43
N GLN A 299 -6.52 -0.09 -11.61
CA GLN A 299 -6.56 -0.82 -12.88
C GLN A 299 -5.48 -1.90 -13.01
N PRO A 300 -4.19 -1.67 -12.68
CA PRO A 300 -3.20 -2.74 -12.68
C PRO A 300 -3.46 -3.86 -11.67
N LEU A 301 -4.13 -3.55 -10.55
CA LEU A 301 -4.45 -4.52 -9.49
C LEU A 301 -5.70 -5.34 -9.80
N PHE A 302 -6.74 -4.71 -10.38
CA PHE A 302 -8.05 -5.30 -10.71
C PHE A 302 -8.44 -5.02 -12.17
N PRO A 303 -7.69 -5.53 -13.16
CA PRO A 303 -7.88 -5.16 -14.55
C PRO A 303 -9.24 -5.59 -15.10
N LEU A 304 -9.77 -6.74 -14.68
CA LEU A 304 -11.07 -7.25 -15.13
C LEU A 304 -12.22 -6.36 -14.66
N ILE A 305 -12.16 -5.87 -13.41
CA ILE A 305 -13.17 -5.00 -12.83
C ILE A 305 -13.09 -3.60 -13.43
N ALA A 306 -11.88 -3.08 -13.61
CA ALA A 306 -11.65 -1.73 -14.10
C ALA A 306 -12.09 -1.52 -15.56
N ARG A 307 -12.31 -2.58 -16.34
CA ARG A 307 -12.85 -2.49 -17.73
C ARG A 307 -14.24 -1.85 -17.77
N ASN A 308 -15.00 -1.98 -16.69
CA ASN A 308 -16.38 -1.48 -16.59
C ASN A 308 -16.47 -0.09 -15.93
N PHE A 309 -15.34 0.58 -15.71
CA PHE A 309 -15.32 1.92 -15.14
C PHE A 309 -15.55 2.98 -16.22
N THR A 310 -16.24 4.06 -15.84
CA THR A 310 -16.46 5.24 -16.67
C THR A 310 -15.53 6.37 -16.23
N GLU A 311 -15.31 7.35 -17.10
CA GLU A 311 -14.55 8.55 -16.76
C GLU A 311 -15.18 9.36 -15.61
N GLN A 312 -16.50 9.31 -15.48
CA GLN A 312 -17.25 9.98 -14.43
C GLN A 312 -17.28 9.21 -13.10
N HIS A 313 -16.71 8.01 -13.06
CA HIS A 313 -16.73 7.14 -11.88
C HIS A 313 -18.15 6.89 -11.32
N ASP A 314 -19.15 6.74 -12.16
CA ASP A 314 -20.56 6.56 -11.79
C ASP A 314 -21.21 5.32 -12.42
N SER A 315 -20.44 4.44 -13.03
CA SER A 315 -20.96 3.20 -13.61
C SER A 315 -21.71 2.36 -12.57
N PRO A 316 -22.69 1.53 -12.99
CA PRO A 316 -23.38 0.62 -12.06
C PRO A 316 -22.40 -0.26 -11.28
N MET A 317 -21.31 -0.69 -11.93
CA MET A 317 -20.23 -1.47 -11.31
C MET A 317 -19.57 -0.71 -10.17
N GLU A 318 -19.19 0.56 -10.41
CA GLU A 318 -18.53 1.39 -9.40
C GLU A 318 -19.47 1.68 -8.22
N ARG A 319 -20.76 1.91 -8.47
CA ARG A 319 -21.75 2.11 -7.39
C ARG A 319 -21.85 0.88 -6.47
N ILE A 320 -21.86 -0.34 -7.06
CA ILE A 320 -21.87 -1.58 -6.27
C ILE A 320 -20.55 -1.71 -5.48
N LEU A 321 -19.40 -1.50 -6.13
CA LEU A 321 -18.10 -1.57 -5.47
C LEU A 321 -18.04 -0.61 -4.28
N VAL A 322 -18.39 0.66 -4.48
CA VAL A 322 -18.41 1.68 -3.42
C VAL A 322 -19.32 1.27 -2.27
N GLN A 323 -20.54 0.78 -2.58
CA GLN A 323 -21.49 0.36 -1.54
C GLN A 323 -20.98 -0.84 -0.74
N VAL A 324 -20.40 -1.82 -1.43
CA VAL A 324 -19.83 -3.03 -0.77
C VAL A 324 -18.66 -2.66 0.13
N LEU A 325 -17.76 -1.76 -0.33
CA LEU A 325 -16.65 -1.30 0.49
C LEU A 325 -17.11 -0.53 1.73
N LYS A 326 -18.08 0.38 1.58
CA LYS A 326 -18.68 1.11 2.72
C LYS A 326 -19.34 0.16 3.72
N ASN A 327 -20.08 -0.83 3.23
CA ASN A 327 -20.72 -1.84 4.10
C ASN A 327 -19.67 -2.71 4.81
N THR A 328 -18.59 -3.09 4.11
CA THR A 328 -17.47 -3.84 4.69
C THR A 328 -16.77 -3.05 5.79
N ASP A 329 -16.47 -1.78 5.54
CA ASP A 329 -15.86 -0.88 6.52
C ASP A 329 -16.75 -0.69 7.74
N HIS A 330 -18.05 -0.47 7.54
CA HIS A 330 -19.03 -0.35 8.62
C HIS A 330 -19.08 -1.62 9.50
N ARG A 331 -19.11 -2.81 8.89
CA ARG A 331 -19.09 -4.08 9.63
C ARG A 331 -17.83 -4.23 10.47
N LEU A 332 -16.65 -3.91 9.88
CA LEU A 332 -15.37 -4.01 10.58
C LEU A 332 -15.25 -3.02 11.75
N HIS A 333 -15.78 -1.82 11.62
CA HIS A 333 -15.82 -0.84 12.71
C HIS A 333 -16.77 -1.24 13.85
N ASN A 334 -17.74 -2.13 13.59
CA ASN A 334 -18.63 -2.70 14.58
C ASN A 334 -18.21 -4.13 15.02
N ASP A 335 -16.93 -4.49 14.86
CA ASP A 335 -16.37 -5.80 15.23
C ASP A 335 -17.10 -7.00 14.59
N GLN A 336 -17.80 -6.77 13.47
CA GLN A 336 -18.50 -7.80 12.73
C GLN A 336 -17.58 -8.50 11.74
N ARG A 337 -17.79 -9.81 11.58
CA ARG A 337 -17.04 -10.60 10.60
C ARG A 337 -17.40 -10.23 9.17
N VAL A 338 -16.39 -10.18 8.31
CA VAL A 338 -16.52 -10.01 6.85
C VAL A 338 -15.99 -11.26 6.14
N ASN A 339 -16.62 -11.60 5.02
CA ASN A 339 -16.21 -12.73 4.20
C ASN A 339 -15.61 -12.22 2.88
N PRO A 340 -14.35 -12.54 2.56
CA PRO A 340 -13.75 -12.17 1.29
C PRO A 340 -14.55 -12.61 0.07
N ALA A 341 -15.22 -13.77 0.14
CA ALA A 341 -16.02 -14.28 -0.98
C ALA A 341 -17.16 -13.33 -1.36
N PHE A 342 -17.82 -12.68 -0.39
CA PHE A 342 -18.86 -11.69 -0.67
C PHE A 342 -18.31 -10.47 -1.39
N LEU A 343 -17.13 -9.99 -0.98
CA LEU A 343 -16.48 -8.86 -1.64
C LEU A 343 -16.16 -9.20 -3.11
N PHE A 344 -15.49 -10.32 -3.36
CA PHE A 344 -15.15 -10.73 -4.73
C PHE A 344 -16.39 -11.06 -5.57
N ALA A 345 -17.42 -11.69 -4.99
CA ALA A 345 -18.68 -11.94 -5.69
C ALA A 345 -19.34 -10.65 -6.18
N ALA A 346 -19.34 -9.61 -5.36
CA ALA A 346 -19.89 -8.32 -5.73
C ALA A 346 -19.01 -7.55 -6.73
N MET A 347 -17.69 -7.60 -6.56
CA MET A 347 -16.74 -6.93 -7.46
C MET A 347 -16.76 -7.54 -8.87
N LEU A 348 -16.96 -8.84 -8.98
CA LEU A 348 -16.96 -9.57 -10.26
C LEU A 348 -18.37 -9.77 -10.83
N TRP A 349 -19.40 -9.20 -10.22
CA TRP A 349 -20.78 -9.38 -10.66
C TRP A 349 -21.05 -8.88 -12.08
N TYR A 350 -20.61 -7.66 -12.40
CA TYR A 350 -20.80 -7.11 -13.75
C TYR A 350 -19.98 -7.85 -14.81
N PRO A 351 -18.69 -8.11 -14.65
CA PRO A 351 -17.95 -8.99 -15.55
C PRO A 351 -18.65 -10.33 -15.81
N LEU A 352 -19.25 -10.93 -14.78
CA LEU A 352 -19.99 -12.18 -14.90
C LEU A 352 -21.23 -12.06 -15.78
N ILE A 353 -22.12 -11.11 -15.49
CA ILE A 353 -23.38 -10.99 -16.25
C ILE A 353 -23.14 -10.57 -17.69
N GLU A 354 -22.17 -9.69 -17.96
CA GLU A 354 -21.78 -9.31 -19.31
C GLU A 354 -21.24 -10.51 -20.10
N HIS A 355 -20.38 -11.31 -19.48
CA HIS A 355 -19.84 -12.51 -20.13
C HIS A 355 -20.92 -13.56 -20.36
N ALA A 356 -21.82 -13.79 -19.41
CA ALA A 356 -22.98 -14.69 -19.59
C ALA A 356 -23.90 -14.26 -20.71
N GLN A 357 -24.21 -12.96 -20.81
CA GLN A 357 -25.01 -12.40 -21.89
C GLN A 357 -24.33 -12.59 -23.25
N LYS A 358 -23.05 -12.33 -23.34
CA LYS A 358 -22.25 -12.53 -24.55
C LYS A 358 -22.29 -14.00 -25.00
N LEU A 359 -22.05 -14.95 -24.09
CA LEU A 359 -22.11 -16.38 -24.37
C LEU A 359 -23.52 -16.78 -24.88
N THR A 360 -24.59 -16.29 -24.27
CA THR A 360 -25.97 -16.55 -24.75
C THR A 360 -26.17 -16.07 -26.18
N GLN A 361 -25.69 -14.87 -26.50
CA GLN A 361 -25.86 -14.29 -27.84
C GLN A 361 -25.03 -14.97 -28.92
N GLU A 362 -23.78 -15.32 -28.60
CA GLU A 362 -22.84 -15.91 -29.57
C GLU A 362 -23.03 -17.41 -29.78
N SER A 363 -23.38 -18.15 -28.73
CA SER A 363 -23.47 -19.62 -28.78
C SER A 363 -24.90 -20.20 -28.82
N GLY A 364 -25.91 -19.35 -28.58
CA GLY A 364 -27.32 -19.80 -28.49
C GLY A 364 -27.63 -20.65 -27.26
N LEU A 365 -26.72 -20.69 -26.26
CA LEU A 365 -26.94 -21.41 -25.01
C LEU A 365 -28.08 -20.81 -24.22
N ALA A 366 -28.82 -21.65 -23.47
CA ALA A 366 -29.73 -21.15 -22.45
C ALA A 366 -28.95 -20.28 -21.43
N TYR A 367 -29.57 -19.19 -20.96
CA TYR A 367 -28.91 -18.25 -20.07
C TYR A 367 -28.30 -18.90 -18.83
N TYR A 368 -28.99 -19.92 -18.27
CA TYR A 368 -28.49 -20.66 -17.11
C TYR A 368 -27.15 -21.38 -17.40
N ASP A 369 -27.06 -22.01 -18.56
CA ASP A 369 -25.82 -22.74 -18.96
C ASP A 369 -24.71 -21.75 -19.30
N ALA A 370 -25.03 -20.66 -20.01
CA ALA A 370 -24.10 -19.57 -20.29
C ALA A 370 -23.57 -18.92 -19.00
N PHE A 371 -24.43 -18.73 -18.01
CA PHE A 371 -24.06 -18.19 -16.71
C PHE A 371 -23.13 -19.15 -15.95
N ALA A 372 -23.40 -20.46 -15.99
CA ALA A 372 -22.54 -21.47 -15.34
C ALA A 372 -21.13 -21.53 -15.98
N LEU A 373 -21.03 -21.38 -17.30
CA LEU A 373 -19.74 -21.27 -17.99
C LEU A 373 -19.04 -19.95 -17.63
N ALA A 374 -19.76 -18.82 -17.70
CA ALA A 374 -19.20 -17.51 -17.37
C ALA A 374 -18.64 -17.43 -15.95
N MET A 375 -19.26 -18.09 -14.97
CA MET A 375 -18.72 -18.17 -13.61
C MET A 375 -17.30 -18.75 -13.56
N ASN A 376 -17.05 -19.81 -14.36
CA ASN A 376 -15.73 -20.43 -14.41
C ASN A 376 -14.73 -19.52 -15.12
N ASP A 377 -15.08 -18.99 -16.28
CA ASP A 377 -14.21 -18.15 -17.10
C ASP A 377 -13.77 -16.88 -16.35
N VAL A 378 -14.72 -16.19 -15.70
CA VAL A 378 -14.45 -14.97 -14.92
C VAL A 378 -13.55 -15.26 -13.71
N LEU A 379 -13.81 -16.35 -12.99
CA LEU A 379 -12.96 -16.73 -11.86
C LEU A 379 -11.57 -17.19 -12.31
N ASP A 380 -11.46 -17.90 -13.43
CA ASP A 380 -10.17 -18.34 -13.96
C ASP A 380 -9.35 -17.14 -14.48
N GLU A 381 -9.99 -16.14 -15.09
CA GLU A 381 -9.33 -14.89 -15.49
C GLU A 381 -8.83 -14.12 -14.29
N GLU A 382 -9.66 -13.90 -13.26
CA GLU A 382 -9.27 -13.16 -12.05
C GLU A 382 -8.19 -13.90 -11.25
N CYS A 383 -8.27 -15.24 -11.17
CA CYS A 383 -7.27 -16.06 -10.47
C CYS A 383 -5.88 -16.00 -11.11
N ARG A 384 -5.74 -15.67 -12.40
CA ARG A 384 -4.43 -15.41 -13.02
C ARG A 384 -3.75 -14.20 -12.42
N SER A 385 -4.52 -13.16 -12.05
CA SER A 385 -4.01 -11.92 -11.46
C SER A 385 -3.87 -11.99 -9.95
N LEU A 386 -4.80 -12.63 -9.23
CA LEU A 386 -4.88 -12.58 -7.76
C LEU A 386 -4.75 -13.93 -7.05
N ALA A 387 -4.67 -15.05 -7.75
CA ALA A 387 -4.60 -16.40 -7.17
C ALA A 387 -5.56 -16.63 -5.97
N ILE A 388 -6.85 -16.30 -6.17
CA ILE A 388 -7.87 -16.43 -5.13
C ILE A 388 -7.97 -17.90 -4.69
N PRO A 389 -7.89 -18.22 -3.39
CA PRO A 389 -7.96 -19.60 -2.90
C PRO A 389 -9.25 -20.32 -3.29
N LYS A 390 -9.17 -21.61 -3.64
CA LYS A 390 -10.32 -22.43 -4.06
C LYS A 390 -11.51 -22.38 -3.10
N ARG A 391 -11.26 -22.32 -1.80
CA ARG A 391 -12.32 -22.18 -0.79
C ARG A 391 -13.13 -20.89 -0.99
N ILE A 392 -12.48 -19.79 -1.39
CA ILE A 392 -13.15 -18.50 -1.61
C ILE A 392 -13.89 -18.52 -2.94
N THR A 393 -13.28 -19.02 -4.03
CA THR A 393 -13.94 -19.12 -5.34
C THR A 393 -15.17 -20.04 -5.32
N SER A 394 -15.15 -21.11 -4.54
CA SER A 394 -16.34 -21.96 -4.32
C SER A 394 -17.48 -21.16 -3.70
N LEU A 395 -17.21 -20.41 -2.62
CA LEU A 395 -18.23 -19.57 -1.98
C LEU A 395 -18.72 -18.45 -2.89
N VAL A 396 -17.86 -17.89 -3.74
CA VAL A 396 -18.25 -16.90 -4.75
C VAL A 396 -19.29 -17.49 -5.72
N ARG A 397 -19.05 -18.71 -6.24
CA ARG A 397 -20.02 -19.43 -7.09
C ARG A 397 -21.35 -19.65 -6.38
N ASP A 398 -21.32 -20.10 -5.12
CA ASP A 398 -22.55 -20.32 -4.34
C ASP A 398 -23.35 -19.02 -4.19
N ILE A 399 -22.68 -17.89 -3.92
CA ILE A 399 -23.32 -16.56 -3.83
C ILE A 399 -23.96 -16.19 -5.17
N TRP A 400 -23.26 -16.36 -6.29
CA TRP A 400 -23.78 -16.03 -7.61
C TRP A 400 -24.98 -16.89 -8.03
N LEU A 401 -24.93 -18.20 -7.73
CA LEU A 401 -26.07 -19.09 -7.99
C LEU A 401 -27.31 -18.75 -7.17
N LEU A 402 -27.11 -18.23 -5.94
CA LEU A 402 -28.24 -17.71 -5.15
C LEU A 402 -28.85 -16.46 -5.78
N GLN A 403 -28.01 -15.55 -6.30
CA GLN A 403 -28.49 -14.33 -6.98
C GLN A 403 -29.25 -14.65 -8.29
N LEU A 404 -28.83 -15.69 -9.02
CA LEU A 404 -29.49 -16.11 -10.25
C LEU A 404 -30.94 -16.62 -10.03
N ARG A 405 -31.27 -17.06 -8.78
CA ARG A 405 -32.60 -17.57 -8.41
C ARG A 405 -33.56 -16.48 -7.92
N LEU A 406 -33.04 -15.28 -7.61
CA LEU A 406 -33.80 -14.13 -7.16
C LEU A 406 -34.24 -13.26 -8.34
#